data_ef47aeb3e30d3256f3083746ce2e23af
#
_entry.id   ef47aeb3e30d3256f3083746ce2e23af
#
_cell.length_a   1.000
_cell.length_b   1.000
_cell.length_c   1.000
_cell.angle_alpha   90.00
_cell.angle_beta   90.00
_cell.angle_gamma   90.00
#
_symmetry.space_group_name_H-M   'P 1'
#
loop_
_entity.id
_entity.type
_entity.pdbx_description
1 polymer ?
#
loop_
_entity_poly.entity_id
_entity_poly.type
_entity_poly.pdbx_seq_one_letter_code
_entity_poly.pdbx_strand_id
1 'polypeptide(L)'
;MYKRQGYRDVLNVIHESFDAIPITQNYILQIHKMLYSHMNNPLAGRTKSMQNYISAAYPDGHTEILFTPFAPYETSEALDRICEEYNRVIGNLEVEPLIIIPIFIHDFLCIHPFNDGNGRMSRLLTTLLLYQNGFYIGKYISLEAKISKNKDLYYSAMSQSQMGWHEGKEDALPFIKYILGTILASYKDFEERTSLVQEKLPALEMVRMASKSKIGRFNKQDIRELCPTLSDSSIEGALRKLVAAGELKKEGKGKSTCYFRLN
;
A
#
# COMPACT_ATOMS: atom_id res chain seq x y z
N MET A 1 -8.15 11.84 11.96
CA MET A 1 -6.94 11.56 12.76
C MET A 1 -6.98 10.12 13.29
N TYR A 2 -7.99 9.71 14.03
CA TYR A 2 -8.10 8.40 14.69
C TYR A 2 -8.07 7.17 13.76
N LYS A 3 -8.71 7.22 12.56
CA LYS A 3 -8.65 6.12 11.57
C LYS A 3 -7.23 5.78 11.10
N ARG A 4 -6.33 6.78 11.06
CA ARG A 4 -4.92 6.58 10.68
C ARG A 4 -4.10 5.96 11.80
N GLN A 5 -4.45 6.28 13.06
CA GLN A 5 -3.75 5.75 14.22
C GLN A 5 -3.94 4.23 14.34
N GLY A 6 -5.19 3.75 14.37
CA GLY A 6 -5.46 2.30 14.44
C GLY A 6 -4.83 1.52 13.28
N TYR A 7 -4.81 2.08 12.07
CA TYR A 7 -4.12 1.46 10.93
C TYR A 7 -2.61 1.31 11.20
N ARG A 8 -1.97 2.36 11.75
CA ARG A 8 -0.54 2.32 12.11
C ARG A 8 -0.26 1.30 13.21
N ASP A 9 -1.12 1.23 14.22
CA ASP A 9 -0.93 0.29 15.33
C ASP A 9 -1.00 -1.16 14.83
N VAL A 10 -1.98 -1.49 13.99
CA VAL A 10 -2.05 -2.81 13.35
C VAL A 10 -0.82 -3.08 12.47
N LEU A 11 -0.40 -2.10 11.68
CA LEU A 11 0.79 -2.26 10.83
C LEU A 11 2.05 -2.52 11.66
N ASN A 12 2.21 -1.85 12.82
CA ASN A 12 3.32 -2.10 13.72
C ASN A 12 3.29 -3.54 14.27
N VAL A 13 2.12 -4.03 14.69
CA VAL A 13 1.97 -5.43 15.12
C VAL A 13 2.34 -6.41 14.00
N ILE A 14 1.92 -6.13 12.77
CA ILE A 14 2.31 -6.93 11.61
C ILE A 14 3.84 -6.88 11.41
N HIS A 15 4.46 -5.71 11.50
CA HIS A 15 5.91 -5.57 11.34
C HIS A 15 6.72 -6.35 12.38
N GLU A 16 6.22 -6.42 13.61
CA GLU A 16 6.93 -7.01 14.74
C GLU A 16 6.64 -8.51 14.92
N SER A 17 5.44 -8.98 14.52
CA SER A 17 4.94 -10.30 14.92
C SER A 17 4.19 -11.05 13.81
N PHE A 18 4.46 -10.76 12.53
CA PHE A 18 3.73 -11.36 11.40
C PHE A 18 3.74 -12.89 11.40
N ASP A 19 4.82 -13.52 11.85
CA ASP A 19 5.01 -14.97 11.93
C ASP A 19 4.13 -15.66 13.00
N ALA A 20 3.73 -14.90 14.03
CA ALA A 20 2.86 -15.38 15.11
C ALA A 20 1.36 -15.13 14.85
N ILE A 21 0.97 -14.50 13.75
CA ILE A 21 -0.43 -14.18 13.42
C ILE A 21 -0.99 -15.26 12.47
N PRO A 22 -1.82 -16.20 12.94
CA PRO A 22 -2.43 -17.20 12.06
C PRO A 22 -3.50 -16.57 11.17
N ILE A 23 -3.64 -17.10 9.95
CA ILE A 23 -4.68 -16.67 9.01
C ILE A 23 -5.96 -17.43 9.32
N THR A 24 -6.77 -16.86 10.20
CA THR A 24 -8.07 -17.38 10.62
C THR A 24 -9.08 -16.25 10.76
N GLN A 25 -10.36 -16.55 10.65
CA GLN A 25 -11.43 -15.59 10.87
C GLN A 25 -11.23 -14.83 12.18
N ASN A 26 -10.97 -15.55 13.29
CA ASN A 26 -10.80 -14.93 14.61
C ASN A 26 -9.72 -13.88 14.65
N TYR A 27 -8.56 -14.12 14.03
CA TYR A 27 -7.48 -13.14 13.98
C TYR A 27 -7.81 -11.97 13.05
N ILE A 28 -8.48 -12.22 11.94
CA ILE A 28 -8.98 -11.16 11.05
C ILE A 28 -9.94 -10.23 11.80
N LEU A 29 -10.85 -10.80 12.62
CA LEU A 29 -11.75 -10.03 13.48
C LEU A 29 -10.98 -9.23 14.55
N GLN A 30 -9.94 -9.82 15.16
CA GLN A 30 -9.09 -9.13 16.14
C GLN A 30 -8.32 -7.97 15.50
N ILE A 31 -7.74 -8.16 14.31
CA ILE A 31 -7.07 -7.11 13.55
C ILE A 31 -8.07 -5.97 13.22
N HIS A 32 -9.29 -6.32 12.80
CA HIS A 32 -10.33 -5.33 12.55
C HIS A 32 -10.74 -4.59 13.84
N LYS A 33 -10.83 -5.27 14.98
CA LYS A 33 -11.08 -4.61 16.27
C LYS A 33 -9.98 -3.64 16.63
N MET A 34 -8.71 -4.02 16.45
CA MET A 34 -7.55 -3.15 16.67
C MET A 34 -7.53 -1.94 15.72
N LEU A 35 -7.92 -2.10 14.46
CA LEU A 35 -8.04 -1.01 13.48
C LEU A 35 -8.95 0.13 13.98
N TYR A 36 -9.90 -0.19 14.85
CA TYR A 36 -10.85 0.76 15.42
C TYR A 36 -10.60 1.09 16.90
N SER A 37 -9.47 0.67 17.49
CA SER A 37 -9.15 0.85 18.92
C SER A 37 -9.23 2.29 19.43
N HIS A 38 -8.96 3.28 18.56
CA HIS A 38 -9.04 4.71 18.88
C HIS A 38 -10.40 5.33 18.55
N MET A 39 -11.41 4.52 18.23
CA MET A 39 -12.74 4.98 17.85
C MET A 39 -13.79 4.19 18.59
N ASN A 40 -14.85 4.87 19.04
CA ASN A 40 -15.99 4.19 19.62
C ASN A 40 -16.84 3.58 18.47
N ASN A 41 -16.45 2.39 18.01
CA ASN A 41 -17.18 1.65 16.99
C ASN A 41 -17.68 0.32 17.55
N PRO A 42 -18.98 0.19 17.82
CA PRO A 42 -19.58 -1.02 18.41
C PRO A 42 -19.51 -2.23 17.46
N LEU A 43 -19.28 -2.02 16.18
CA LEU A 43 -19.17 -3.07 15.16
C LEU A 43 -17.70 -3.50 14.93
N ALA A 44 -16.74 -2.91 15.65
CA ALA A 44 -15.34 -3.30 15.54
C ALA A 44 -15.11 -4.75 15.94
N GLY A 45 -14.46 -5.53 15.08
CA GLY A 45 -14.19 -6.95 15.32
C GLY A 45 -15.40 -7.86 15.13
N ARG A 46 -16.42 -7.41 14.41
CA ARG A 46 -17.60 -8.22 14.07
C ARG A 46 -17.83 -8.20 12.57
N THR A 47 -18.32 -9.31 12.05
CA THR A 47 -18.82 -9.37 10.68
C THR A 47 -20.04 -8.45 10.51
N LYS A 48 -20.32 -8.06 9.29
CA LYS A 48 -21.46 -7.20 8.98
C LYS A 48 -22.79 -7.82 9.41
N SER A 49 -23.69 -6.99 9.90
CA SER A 49 -25.06 -7.38 10.30
C SER A 49 -26.13 -6.89 9.32
N MET A 50 -25.75 -6.03 8.38
CA MET A 50 -26.61 -5.52 7.32
C MET A 50 -25.93 -5.69 5.96
N GLN A 51 -26.75 -5.81 4.91
CA GLN A 51 -26.23 -5.87 3.54
C GLN A 51 -25.48 -4.57 3.23
N ASN A 52 -24.27 -4.73 2.71
CA ASN A 52 -23.47 -3.64 2.14
C ASN A 52 -23.35 -3.80 0.64
N TYR A 53 -23.04 -2.70 -0.03
CA TYR A 53 -22.91 -2.64 -1.47
C TYR A 53 -21.61 -1.90 -1.82
N ILE A 54 -20.95 -2.36 -2.87
CA ILE A 54 -19.85 -1.61 -3.47
C ILE A 54 -20.47 -0.75 -4.57
N SER A 55 -20.40 0.57 -4.42
CA SER A 55 -21.07 1.52 -5.31
C SER A 55 -20.13 2.63 -5.78
N ALA A 56 -20.39 3.13 -6.97
CA ALA A 56 -19.82 4.37 -7.47
C ALA A 56 -20.81 5.51 -7.31
N ALA A 57 -20.33 6.66 -6.85
CA ALA A 57 -21.08 7.90 -6.84
C ALA A 57 -20.57 8.80 -7.98
N TYR A 58 -21.48 9.32 -8.79
CA TYR A 58 -21.18 10.14 -9.95
C TYR A 58 -21.40 11.63 -9.67
N PRO A 59 -20.78 12.53 -10.44
CA PRO A 59 -20.90 13.98 -10.22
C PRO A 59 -22.33 14.54 -10.34
N ASP A 60 -23.21 13.84 -11.06
CA ASP A 60 -24.63 14.18 -11.21
C ASP A 60 -25.50 13.76 -10.02
N GLY A 61 -24.90 13.13 -9.00
CA GLY A 61 -25.54 12.72 -7.75
C GLY A 61 -26.17 11.32 -7.80
N HIS A 62 -26.15 10.60 -8.94
CA HIS A 62 -26.62 9.22 -8.94
C HIS A 62 -25.56 8.27 -8.38
N THR A 63 -26.02 7.14 -7.83
CA THR A 63 -25.18 6.08 -7.29
C THR A 63 -25.50 4.77 -8.01
N GLU A 64 -24.49 4.12 -8.55
CA GLU A 64 -24.61 2.82 -9.19
C GLU A 64 -24.00 1.73 -8.29
N ILE A 65 -24.71 0.61 -8.12
CA ILE A 65 -24.17 -0.57 -7.43
C ILE A 65 -23.30 -1.33 -8.41
N LEU A 66 -22.00 -1.35 -8.15
CA LEU A 66 -21.01 -2.04 -8.97
C LEU A 66 -20.90 -3.52 -8.61
N PHE A 67 -21.09 -3.86 -7.33
CA PHE A 67 -21.02 -5.25 -6.85
C PHE A 67 -21.84 -5.41 -5.56
N THR A 68 -22.50 -6.55 -5.42
CA THR A 68 -23.23 -6.94 -4.22
C THR A 68 -22.48 -8.09 -3.54
N PRO A 69 -21.79 -7.84 -2.41
CA PRO A 69 -21.12 -8.87 -1.63
C PRO A 69 -22.11 -9.90 -1.05
N PHE A 70 -21.59 -11.00 -0.51
CA PHE A 70 -22.41 -11.98 0.20
C PHE A 70 -23.31 -11.34 1.26
N ALA A 71 -24.46 -11.98 1.52
CA ALA A 71 -25.36 -11.57 2.58
C ALA A 71 -24.72 -11.75 3.98
N PRO A 72 -25.17 -11.01 5.00
CA PRO A 72 -24.60 -11.09 6.34
C PRO A 72 -24.52 -12.51 6.90
N TYR A 73 -25.54 -13.34 6.67
CA TYR A 73 -25.60 -14.72 7.19
C TYR A 73 -24.59 -15.67 6.52
N GLU A 74 -24.15 -15.37 5.28
CA GLU A 74 -23.15 -16.16 4.55
C GLU A 74 -21.71 -15.73 4.88
N THR A 75 -21.56 -14.51 5.39
CA THR A 75 -20.26 -13.84 5.50
C THR A 75 -19.27 -14.57 6.40
N SER A 76 -19.73 -15.10 7.54
CA SER A 76 -18.83 -15.75 8.51
C SER A 76 -18.28 -17.05 7.95
N GLU A 77 -19.14 -17.90 7.39
CA GLU A 77 -18.74 -19.17 6.79
C GLU A 77 -17.81 -18.95 5.57
N ALA A 78 -18.14 -17.97 4.74
CA ALA A 78 -17.30 -17.64 3.58
C ALA A 78 -15.90 -17.15 4.00
N LEU A 79 -15.81 -16.34 5.06
CA LEU A 79 -14.53 -15.85 5.57
C LEU A 79 -13.69 -17.00 6.17
N ASP A 80 -14.31 -17.94 6.89
CA ASP A 80 -13.61 -19.13 7.39
C ASP A 80 -13.10 -19.99 6.23
N ARG A 81 -13.94 -20.24 5.23
CA ARG A 81 -13.58 -21.06 4.07
C ARG A 81 -12.39 -20.53 3.31
N ILE A 82 -12.31 -19.21 3.05
CA ILE A 82 -11.14 -18.66 2.33
C ILE A 82 -9.86 -18.74 3.19
N CYS A 83 -9.98 -18.63 4.53
CA CYS A 83 -8.84 -18.80 5.43
C CYS A 83 -8.33 -20.25 5.41
N GLU A 84 -9.22 -21.22 5.50
CA GLU A 84 -8.88 -22.64 5.46
C GLU A 84 -8.24 -23.03 4.13
N GLU A 85 -8.82 -22.59 3.02
CA GLU A 85 -8.31 -22.86 1.69
C GLU A 85 -6.92 -22.23 1.46
N TYR A 86 -6.73 -20.98 1.88
CA TYR A 86 -5.42 -20.32 1.83
C TYR A 86 -4.38 -21.14 2.60
N ASN A 87 -4.69 -21.51 3.85
CA ASN A 87 -3.75 -22.27 4.70
C ASN A 87 -3.44 -23.65 4.11
N ARG A 88 -4.44 -24.32 3.52
CA ARG A 88 -4.26 -25.59 2.84
C ARG A 88 -3.32 -25.49 1.64
N VAL A 89 -3.58 -24.51 0.77
CA VAL A 89 -2.83 -24.33 -0.48
C VAL A 89 -1.38 -23.93 -0.20
N ILE A 90 -1.16 -23.00 0.75
CA ILE A 90 0.19 -22.57 1.16
C ILE A 90 0.92 -23.71 1.88
N GLY A 91 0.26 -24.43 2.78
CA GLY A 91 0.86 -25.53 3.53
C GLY A 91 1.29 -26.70 2.67
N ASN A 92 0.58 -26.95 1.57
CA ASN A 92 0.89 -28.01 0.61
C ASN A 92 1.82 -27.55 -0.54
N LEU A 93 2.17 -26.26 -0.60
CA LEU A 93 2.96 -25.66 -1.69
C LEU A 93 2.31 -25.90 -3.09
N GLU A 94 0.99 -25.89 -3.16
CA GLU A 94 0.25 -26.16 -4.39
C GLU A 94 0.34 -25.00 -5.39
N VAL A 95 0.43 -23.75 -4.88
CA VAL A 95 0.45 -22.54 -5.69
C VAL A 95 1.49 -21.57 -5.11
N GLU A 96 2.19 -20.84 -5.97
CA GLU A 96 3.14 -19.81 -5.59
C GLU A 96 2.47 -18.72 -4.73
N PRO A 97 3.09 -18.30 -3.60
CA PRO A 97 2.52 -17.28 -2.70
C PRO A 97 2.09 -16.01 -3.40
N LEU A 98 2.86 -15.52 -4.36
CA LEU A 98 2.54 -14.32 -5.14
C LEU A 98 1.30 -14.45 -6.02
N ILE A 99 0.78 -15.67 -6.22
CA ILE A 99 -0.47 -15.93 -6.94
C ILE A 99 -1.63 -16.09 -5.95
N ILE A 100 -1.47 -16.92 -4.91
CA ILE A 100 -2.56 -17.20 -3.98
C ILE A 100 -2.89 -16.00 -3.08
N ILE A 101 -1.91 -15.16 -2.71
CA ILE A 101 -2.15 -13.97 -1.92
C ILE A 101 -3.13 -13.00 -2.61
N PRO A 102 -2.92 -12.58 -3.86
CA PRO A 102 -3.91 -11.77 -4.56
C PRO A 102 -5.31 -12.41 -4.66
N ILE A 103 -5.39 -13.73 -4.86
CA ILE A 103 -6.66 -14.46 -4.91
C ILE A 103 -7.38 -14.34 -3.56
N PHE A 104 -6.71 -14.65 -2.46
CA PHE A 104 -7.26 -14.50 -1.10
C PHE A 104 -7.76 -13.07 -0.84
N ILE A 105 -6.99 -12.06 -1.24
CA ILE A 105 -7.38 -10.65 -1.06
C ILE A 105 -8.56 -10.27 -1.94
N HIS A 106 -8.63 -10.79 -3.16
CA HIS A 106 -9.77 -10.62 -4.05
C HIS A 106 -11.05 -11.19 -3.42
N ASP A 107 -11.02 -12.44 -2.97
CA ASP A 107 -12.16 -13.10 -2.33
C ASP A 107 -12.58 -12.39 -1.04
N PHE A 108 -11.62 -11.99 -0.21
CA PHE A 108 -11.90 -11.17 0.96
C PHE A 108 -12.66 -9.87 0.60
N LEU A 109 -12.29 -9.22 -0.50
CA LEU A 109 -12.96 -8.01 -0.97
C LEU A 109 -14.34 -8.29 -1.56
N CYS A 110 -14.54 -9.44 -2.21
CA CYS A 110 -15.84 -9.87 -2.71
C CYS A 110 -16.79 -10.29 -1.58
N ILE A 111 -16.31 -10.99 -0.55
CA ILE A 111 -17.08 -11.30 0.66
C ILE A 111 -17.48 -10.00 1.39
N HIS A 112 -16.56 -9.04 1.45
CA HIS A 112 -16.71 -7.72 2.09
C HIS A 112 -17.23 -7.84 3.53
N PRO A 113 -16.48 -8.50 4.43
CA PRO A 113 -17.01 -9.02 5.68
C PRO A 113 -17.40 -7.96 6.73
N PHE A 114 -16.96 -6.72 6.58
CA PHE A 114 -17.18 -5.65 7.56
C PHE A 114 -18.12 -4.56 7.04
N ASN A 115 -18.80 -3.86 7.94
CA ASN A 115 -19.61 -2.69 7.58
C ASN A 115 -18.75 -1.50 7.10
N ASP A 116 -17.52 -1.35 7.64
CA ASP A 116 -16.50 -0.37 7.20
C ASP A 116 -15.12 -0.97 7.42
N GLY A 117 -14.15 -0.53 6.65
CA GLY A 117 -12.75 -0.89 6.83
C GLY A 117 -12.24 -2.04 5.95
N ASN A 118 -13.06 -2.65 5.11
CA ASN A 118 -12.65 -3.77 4.25
C ASN A 118 -11.42 -3.42 3.38
N GLY A 119 -11.40 -2.24 2.76
CA GLY A 119 -10.24 -1.81 1.97
C GLY A 119 -8.97 -1.57 2.80
N ARG A 120 -9.07 -1.15 4.07
CA ARG A 120 -7.91 -1.04 4.98
C ARG A 120 -7.44 -2.41 5.42
N MET A 121 -8.40 -3.29 5.76
CA MET A 121 -8.12 -4.67 6.13
C MET A 121 -7.45 -5.43 4.99
N SER A 122 -7.93 -5.31 3.76
CA SER A 122 -7.31 -5.98 2.60
C SER A 122 -5.84 -5.58 2.42
N ARG A 123 -5.49 -4.31 2.62
CA ARG A 123 -4.08 -3.84 2.53
C ARG A 123 -3.21 -4.32 3.70
N LEU A 124 -3.77 -4.38 4.91
CA LEU A 124 -3.08 -4.94 6.08
C LEU A 124 -2.85 -6.45 5.89
N LEU A 125 -3.88 -7.17 5.44
CA LEU A 125 -3.77 -8.60 5.13
C LEU A 125 -2.78 -8.86 4.00
N THR A 126 -2.78 -8.06 2.93
CA THR A 126 -1.76 -8.16 1.87
C THR A 126 -0.35 -8.05 2.46
N THR A 127 -0.11 -7.08 3.34
CA THR A 127 1.20 -6.90 3.99
C THR A 127 1.56 -8.10 4.86
N LEU A 128 0.63 -8.57 5.68
CA LEU A 128 0.82 -9.73 6.55
C LEU A 128 1.17 -10.98 5.75
N LEU A 129 0.37 -11.30 4.75
CA LEU A 129 0.55 -12.49 3.91
C LEU A 129 1.87 -12.44 3.13
N LEU A 130 2.26 -11.29 2.61
CA LEU A 130 3.54 -11.10 1.95
C LEU A 130 4.70 -11.37 2.92
N TYR A 131 4.63 -10.86 4.16
CA TYR A 131 5.69 -11.06 5.16
C TYR A 131 5.82 -12.52 5.58
N GLN A 132 4.71 -13.21 5.81
CA GLN A 132 4.70 -14.64 6.14
C GLN A 132 5.32 -15.50 5.04
N ASN A 133 5.30 -15.01 3.80
CA ASN A 133 5.88 -15.71 2.65
C ASN A 133 7.23 -15.12 2.19
N GLY A 134 7.92 -14.35 3.04
CA GLY A 134 9.29 -13.87 2.78
C GLY A 134 9.39 -12.59 1.93
N PHE A 135 8.30 -11.91 1.62
CA PHE A 135 8.29 -10.68 0.82
C PHE A 135 8.20 -9.43 1.70
N TYR A 136 9.33 -8.92 2.18
CA TYR A 136 9.40 -7.86 3.19
C TYR A 136 9.40 -6.44 2.63
N ILE A 137 9.07 -6.24 1.36
CA ILE A 137 9.15 -4.92 0.72
C ILE A 137 8.30 -3.85 1.43
N GLY A 138 7.19 -4.26 2.06
CA GLY A 138 6.31 -3.38 2.83
C GLY A 138 6.96 -2.71 4.05
N LYS A 139 8.12 -3.23 4.53
CA LYS A 139 8.93 -2.59 5.59
C LYS A 139 9.61 -1.30 5.13
N TYR A 140 9.85 -1.17 3.84
CA TYR A 140 10.62 -0.07 3.24
C TYR A 140 9.78 0.84 2.35
N ILE A 141 8.80 0.27 1.65
CA ILE A 141 7.93 0.97 0.70
C ILE A 141 6.47 0.72 1.07
N SER A 142 5.70 1.79 1.26
CA SER A 142 4.28 1.69 1.58
C SER A 142 3.47 1.20 0.38
N LEU A 143 2.98 -0.04 0.43
CA LEU A 143 2.06 -0.60 -0.56
C LEU A 143 0.75 0.20 -0.60
N GLU A 144 0.24 0.65 0.55
CA GLU A 144 -0.95 1.50 0.62
C GLU A 144 -0.76 2.81 -0.16
N ALA A 145 0.39 3.47 -0.02
CA ALA A 145 0.68 4.69 -0.76
C ALA A 145 0.75 4.45 -2.28
N LYS A 146 1.28 3.29 -2.71
CA LYS A 146 1.30 2.88 -4.12
C LYS A 146 -0.11 2.66 -4.66
N ILE A 147 -0.94 1.90 -3.96
CA ILE A 147 -2.34 1.65 -4.34
C ILE A 147 -3.12 2.97 -4.35
N SER A 148 -2.91 3.83 -3.36
CA SER A 148 -3.59 5.13 -3.27
C SER A 148 -3.28 6.08 -4.42
N LYS A 149 -2.08 5.99 -5.01
CA LYS A 149 -1.69 6.79 -6.19
C LYS A 149 -2.35 6.29 -7.48
N ASN A 150 -2.70 5.03 -7.56
CA ASN A 150 -3.23 4.36 -8.75
C ASN A 150 -4.63 3.77 -8.49
N LYS A 151 -5.50 4.52 -7.80
CA LYS A 151 -6.84 4.05 -7.40
C LYS A 151 -7.68 3.58 -8.57
N ASP A 152 -7.66 4.28 -9.68
CA ASP A 152 -8.48 3.95 -10.85
C ASP A 152 -8.10 2.59 -11.43
N LEU A 153 -6.80 2.30 -11.50
CA LEU A 153 -6.31 0.98 -11.94
C LEU A 153 -6.68 -0.12 -10.94
N TYR A 154 -6.62 0.18 -9.64
CA TYR A 154 -7.05 -0.76 -8.59
C TYR A 154 -8.53 -1.12 -8.73
N TYR A 155 -9.40 -0.10 -8.84
CA TYR A 155 -10.84 -0.34 -8.98
C TYR A 155 -11.20 -0.99 -10.31
N SER A 156 -10.53 -0.63 -11.40
CA SER A 156 -10.71 -1.27 -12.70
C SER A 156 -10.34 -2.76 -12.64
N ALA A 157 -9.18 -3.11 -12.09
CA ALA A 157 -8.74 -4.49 -11.93
C ALA A 157 -9.71 -5.29 -11.04
N MET A 158 -10.16 -4.69 -9.93
CA MET A 158 -11.12 -5.30 -9.02
C MET A 158 -12.47 -5.55 -9.71
N SER A 159 -13.02 -4.55 -10.39
CA SER A 159 -14.29 -4.66 -11.10
C SER A 159 -14.27 -5.74 -12.20
N GLN A 160 -13.18 -5.82 -12.96
CA GLN A 160 -13.02 -6.87 -13.98
C GLN A 160 -12.98 -8.27 -13.36
N SER A 161 -12.27 -8.41 -12.24
CA SER A 161 -12.11 -9.71 -11.58
C SER A 161 -13.33 -10.16 -10.78
N GLN A 162 -14.25 -9.25 -10.43
CA GLN A 162 -15.48 -9.59 -9.70
C GLN A 162 -16.57 -10.20 -10.60
N MET A 163 -16.47 -10.04 -11.91
CA MET A 163 -17.51 -10.54 -12.84
C MET A 163 -17.60 -12.05 -12.77
N GLY A 164 -18.81 -12.56 -12.50
CA GLY A 164 -19.07 -13.99 -12.38
C GLY A 164 -18.59 -14.64 -11.08
N TRP A 165 -18.16 -13.86 -10.08
CA TRP A 165 -17.62 -14.40 -8.82
C TRP A 165 -18.64 -15.25 -8.04
N HIS A 166 -19.91 -14.86 -8.00
CA HIS A 166 -20.97 -15.63 -7.34
C HIS A 166 -21.24 -16.98 -7.99
N GLU A 167 -20.94 -17.11 -9.29
CA GLU A 167 -21.11 -18.33 -10.07
C GLU A 167 -19.82 -19.15 -10.18
N GLY A 168 -18.72 -18.72 -9.53
CA GLY A 168 -17.40 -19.34 -9.65
C GLY A 168 -16.85 -19.30 -11.08
N LYS A 169 -17.14 -18.22 -11.82
CA LYS A 169 -16.72 -18.00 -13.22
C LYS A 169 -15.86 -16.74 -13.39
N GLU A 170 -15.40 -16.20 -12.28
CA GLU A 170 -14.55 -15.02 -12.28
C GLU A 170 -13.18 -15.29 -12.92
N ASP A 171 -12.60 -14.23 -13.47
CA ASP A 171 -11.18 -14.19 -13.84
C ASP A 171 -10.40 -13.31 -12.87
N ALA A 172 -9.72 -13.92 -11.92
CA ALA A 172 -8.90 -13.18 -10.95
C ALA A 172 -7.62 -12.58 -11.56
N LEU A 173 -7.28 -12.89 -12.82
CA LEU A 173 -6.02 -12.49 -13.46
C LEU A 173 -5.81 -10.96 -13.53
N PRO A 174 -6.81 -10.11 -13.82
CA PRO A 174 -6.63 -8.65 -13.77
C PRO A 174 -6.17 -8.16 -12.40
N PHE A 175 -6.77 -8.65 -11.32
CA PHE A 175 -6.41 -8.26 -9.97
C PHE A 175 -5.04 -8.81 -9.55
N ILE A 176 -4.72 -10.06 -9.89
CA ILE A 176 -3.41 -10.66 -9.69
C ILE A 176 -2.33 -9.81 -10.37
N LYS A 177 -2.49 -9.47 -11.64
CA LYS A 177 -1.55 -8.63 -12.40
C LYS A 177 -1.36 -7.26 -11.75
N TYR A 178 -2.43 -6.64 -11.25
CA TYR A 178 -2.37 -5.36 -10.57
C TYR A 178 -1.53 -5.44 -9.28
N ILE A 179 -1.79 -6.44 -8.44
CA ILE A 179 -1.05 -6.62 -7.17
C ILE A 179 0.43 -6.93 -7.45
N LEU A 180 0.73 -7.85 -8.38
CA LEU A 180 2.11 -8.16 -8.78
C LEU A 180 2.84 -6.94 -9.34
N GLY A 181 2.17 -6.15 -10.18
CA GLY A 181 2.70 -4.88 -10.69
C GLY A 181 3.01 -3.88 -9.59
N THR A 182 2.15 -3.80 -8.56
CA THR A 182 2.36 -2.94 -7.39
C THR A 182 3.56 -3.40 -6.54
N ILE A 183 3.70 -4.70 -6.33
CA ILE A 183 4.84 -5.30 -5.61
C ILE A 183 6.14 -5.03 -6.40
N LEU A 184 6.15 -5.32 -7.70
CA LEU A 184 7.33 -5.08 -8.56
C LEU A 184 7.74 -3.60 -8.58
N ALA A 185 6.77 -2.69 -8.70
CA ALA A 185 7.04 -1.24 -8.63
C ALA A 185 7.60 -0.82 -7.26
N SER A 186 7.22 -1.53 -6.19
CA SER A 186 7.77 -1.26 -4.85
C SER A 186 9.22 -1.74 -4.72
N TYR A 187 9.56 -2.89 -5.28
CA TYR A 187 10.95 -3.37 -5.33
C TYR A 187 11.84 -2.45 -6.18
N LYS A 188 11.36 -1.98 -7.33
CA LYS A 188 12.09 -1.01 -8.17
C LYS A 188 12.37 0.30 -7.43
N ASP A 189 11.35 0.86 -6.74
CA ASP A 189 11.54 2.07 -5.93
C ASP A 189 12.56 1.84 -4.79
N PHE A 190 12.56 0.65 -4.21
CA PHE A 190 13.52 0.32 -3.16
C PHE A 190 14.94 0.20 -3.73
N GLU A 191 15.10 -0.47 -4.87
CA GLU A 191 16.39 -0.57 -5.58
C GLU A 191 16.93 0.81 -5.95
N GLU A 192 16.10 1.69 -6.52
CA GLU A 192 16.48 3.06 -6.83
C GLU A 192 16.94 3.84 -5.59
N ARG A 193 16.25 3.69 -4.45
CA ARG A 193 16.65 4.35 -3.19
C ARG A 193 17.93 3.77 -2.62
N THR A 194 18.15 2.46 -2.72
CA THR A 194 19.35 1.80 -2.19
C THR A 194 20.56 1.99 -3.07
N SER A 195 20.41 2.08 -4.39
CA SER A 195 21.53 2.39 -5.30
C SER A 195 22.15 3.76 -4.99
N LEU A 196 21.32 4.73 -4.57
CA LEU A 196 21.79 6.04 -4.10
C LEU A 196 22.64 5.96 -2.82
N VAL A 197 22.50 4.89 -2.05
CA VAL A 197 23.21 4.67 -0.77
C VAL A 197 24.45 3.78 -0.94
N GLN A 198 24.39 2.82 -1.86
CA GLN A 198 25.47 1.82 -2.06
C GLN A 198 26.65 2.35 -2.87
N GLU A 199 26.45 3.21 -3.83
CA GLU A 199 27.54 3.91 -4.45
C GLU A 199 28.06 4.98 -3.49
N LYS A 200 29.37 4.96 -3.16
CA LYS A 200 30.06 6.13 -2.58
C LYS A 200 30.12 7.23 -3.65
N LEU A 201 28.97 7.63 -4.15
CA LEU A 201 28.90 8.73 -5.10
C LEU A 201 29.44 9.98 -4.43
N PRO A 202 30.25 10.78 -5.14
CA PRO A 202 30.62 12.11 -4.67
C PRO A 202 29.36 12.89 -4.27
N ALA A 203 29.45 13.68 -3.21
CA ALA A 203 28.31 14.48 -2.73
C ALA A 203 27.61 15.26 -3.86
N LEU A 204 28.35 15.67 -4.87
CA LEU A 204 27.83 16.36 -6.04
C LEU A 204 26.85 15.49 -6.85
N GLU A 205 27.19 14.21 -7.08
CA GLU A 205 26.31 13.29 -7.83
C GLU A 205 25.06 12.93 -7.02
N MET A 206 25.20 12.69 -5.73
CA MET A 206 24.07 12.42 -4.85
C MET A 206 23.06 13.58 -4.87
N VAL A 207 23.55 14.83 -4.72
CA VAL A 207 22.69 16.02 -4.74
C VAL A 207 22.12 16.26 -6.14
N ARG A 208 22.87 15.95 -7.21
CA ARG A 208 22.38 16.02 -8.59
C ARG A 208 21.19 15.07 -8.81
N MET A 209 21.32 13.82 -8.38
CA MET A 209 20.25 12.82 -8.51
C MET A 209 19.04 13.19 -7.65
N ALA A 210 19.27 13.62 -6.40
CA ALA A 210 18.20 14.09 -5.52
C ALA A 210 17.44 15.29 -6.11
N SER A 211 18.16 16.24 -6.75
CA SER A 211 17.52 17.39 -7.41
C SER A 211 16.74 17.00 -8.67
N LYS A 212 17.14 15.91 -9.37
CA LYS A 212 16.40 15.37 -10.51
C LYS A 212 15.06 14.75 -10.12
N SER A 213 14.93 14.19 -8.92
CA SER A 213 13.69 13.61 -8.42
C SER A 213 12.65 14.65 -7.94
N LYS A 214 13.05 15.92 -7.77
CA LYS A 214 12.14 17.00 -7.37
C LYS A 214 11.50 17.66 -8.59
N ILE A 215 10.19 17.86 -8.52
CA ILE A 215 9.42 18.58 -9.53
C ILE A 215 9.13 19.99 -9.00
N GLY A 216 9.55 21.02 -9.73
CA GLY A 216 9.35 22.42 -9.35
C GLY A 216 10.43 22.96 -8.41
N ARG A 217 10.03 23.82 -7.46
CA ARG A 217 10.95 24.45 -6.50
C ARG A 217 11.20 23.54 -5.30
N PHE A 218 12.44 23.50 -4.85
CA PHE A 218 12.86 22.77 -3.65
C PHE A 218 13.90 23.59 -2.86
N ASN A 219 14.12 23.25 -1.62
CA ASN A 219 15.09 23.90 -0.73
C ASN A 219 16.17 22.91 -0.25
N LYS A 220 17.12 23.39 0.56
CA LYS A 220 18.20 22.55 1.11
C LYS A 220 17.65 21.41 1.99
N GLN A 221 16.58 21.64 2.76
CA GLN A 221 15.99 20.64 3.61
C GLN A 221 15.39 19.48 2.80
N ASP A 222 14.76 19.77 1.68
CA ASP A 222 14.24 18.74 0.76
C ASP A 222 15.34 17.81 0.25
N ILE A 223 16.55 18.36 -0.03
CA ILE A 223 17.71 17.56 -0.44
C ILE A 223 18.30 16.77 0.72
N ARG A 224 18.32 17.35 1.93
CA ARG A 224 18.79 16.66 3.14
C ARG A 224 17.96 15.42 3.46
N GLU A 225 16.65 15.50 3.27
CA GLU A 225 15.75 14.34 3.47
C GLU A 225 16.03 13.19 2.50
N LEU A 226 16.47 13.53 1.28
CA LEU A 226 16.84 12.54 0.27
C LEU A 226 18.30 12.05 0.39
N CYS A 227 19.17 12.84 1.02
CA CYS A 227 20.59 12.53 1.19
C CYS A 227 21.00 12.59 2.68
N PRO A 228 20.44 11.74 3.55
CA PRO A 228 20.64 11.83 5.00
C PRO A 228 22.09 11.56 5.44
N THR A 229 22.90 10.94 4.59
CA THR A 229 24.33 10.64 4.84
C THR A 229 25.25 11.81 4.59
N LEU A 230 24.78 12.88 3.92
CA LEU A 230 25.58 14.05 3.63
C LEU A 230 25.47 15.11 4.74
N SER A 231 26.60 15.77 5.04
CA SER A 231 26.57 16.93 5.91
C SER A 231 25.93 18.15 5.21
N ASP A 232 25.40 19.09 5.96
CA ASP A 232 24.82 20.34 5.45
C ASP A 232 25.81 21.10 4.55
N SER A 233 27.09 21.15 4.96
CA SER A 233 28.16 21.79 4.18
C SER A 233 28.42 21.09 2.85
N SER A 234 28.35 19.74 2.82
CA SER A 234 28.48 18.96 1.59
C SER A 234 27.32 19.22 0.62
N ILE A 235 26.09 19.27 1.14
CA ILE A 235 24.89 19.59 0.34
C ILE A 235 24.98 21.01 -0.22
N GLU A 236 25.35 22.00 0.60
CA GLU A 236 25.51 23.40 0.14
C GLU A 236 26.61 23.55 -0.89
N GLY A 237 27.73 22.83 -0.70
CA GLY A 237 28.83 22.81 -1.67
C GLY A 237 28.40 22.21 -3.01
N ALA A 238 27.65 21.12 -2.98
CA ALA A 238 27.13 20.49 -4.19
C ALA A 238 26.10 21.37 -4.90
N LEU A 239 25.13 21.95 -4.17
CA LEU A 239 24.14 22.86 -4.75
C LEU A 239 24.78 24.07 -5.41
N ARG A 240 25.83 24.64 -4.79
CA ARG A 240 26.61 25.76 -5.42
C ARG A 240 27.27 25.34 -6.73
N LYS A 241 27.85 24.13 -6.78
CA LYS A 241 28.48 23.60 -8.01
C LYS A 241 27.43 23.35 -9.10
N LEU A 242 26.26 22.82 -8.77
CA LEU A 242 25.18 22.61 -9.75
C LEU A 242 24.61 23.93 -10.29
N VAL A 243 24.54 24.97 -9.45
CA VAL A 243 24.14 26.30 -9.89
C VAL A 243 25.23 26.92 -10.81
N ALA A 244 26.50 26.77 -10.45
CA ALA A 244 27.60 27.24 -11.29
C ALA A 244 27.69 26.50 -12.63
N ALA A 245 27.34 25.23 -12.68
CA ALA A 245 27.23 24.40 -13.87
C ALA A 245 25.98 24.69 -14.73
N GLY A 246 25.09 25.58 -14.29
CA GLY A 246 23.84 25.88 -15.01
C GLY A 246 22.78 24.80 -14.96
N GLU A 247 22.93 23.77 -14.12
CA GLU A 247 21.95 22.68 -13.95
C GLU A 247 20.78 23.12 -13.03
N LEU A 248 21.06 24.01 -12.08
CA LEU A 248 20.08 24.57 -11.17
C LEU A 248 20.11 26.10 -11.22
N LYS A 249 18.95 26.71 -10.99
CA LYS A 249 18.85 28.15 -10.71
C LYS A 249 18.48 28.35 -9.24
N LYS A 250 19.15 29.29 -8.59
CA LYS A 250 18.91 29.67 -7.20
C LYS A 250 18.09 30.96 -7.17
N GLU A 251 17.03 30.96 -6.32
CA GLU A 251 16.23 32.14 -5.99
C GLU A 251 16.15 32.36 -4.47
N GLY A 252 16.02 33.61 -4.07
CA GLY A 252 15.93 34.00 -2.66
C GLY A 252 17.28 34.11 -1.94
N LYS A 253 17.24 34.53 -0.67
CA LYS A 253 18.39 34.67 0.22
C LYS A 253 18.09 34.13 1.61
N GLY A 254 19.10 33.61 2.30
CA GLY A 254 18.96 33.09 3.67
C GLY A 254 17.94 31.94 3.74
N LYS A 255 16.99 32.01 4.66
CA LYS A 255 15.99 30.95 4.90
C LYS A 255 14.99 30.79 3.76
N SER A 256 14.80 31.78 2.89
CA SER A 256 13.90 31.72 1.73
C SER A 256 14.60 31.23 0.45
N THR A 257 15.82 30.73 0.53
CA THR A 257 16.54 30.19 -0.61
C THR A 257 15.87 28.93 -1.14
N CYS A 258 15.53 28.94 -2.43
CA CYS A 258 15.04 27.78 -3.16
C CYS A 258 15.82 27.58 -4.47
N TYR A 259 15.70 26.38 -5.01
CA TYR A 259 16.36 25.94 -6.25
C TYR A 259 15.32 25.35 -7.17
N PHE A 260 15.57 25.39 -8.48
CA PHE A 260 14.80 24.68 -9.50
C PHE A 260 15.69 24.34 -10.70
N ARG A 261 15.31 23.30 -11.40
CA ARG A 261 16.06 22.84 -12.57
C ARG A 261 15.88 23.82 -13.73
N LEU A 262 16.96 24.04 -14.43
CA LEU A 262 16.95 24.61 -15.79
C LEU A 262 16.81 23.40 -16.73
N ASN A 263 15.73 23.34 -17.51
CA ASN A 263 15.48 22.27 -18.50
C ASN A 263 16.61 22.19 -19.50
#